data_3c05d2fb346cce6e62651b5921b1771a
#
_entry.id   3c05d2fb346cce6e62651b5921b1771a
#
_cell.length_a   1.000
_cell.length_b   1.000
_cell.length_c   1.000
_cell.angle_alpha   90.00
_cell.angle_beta   90.00
_cell.angle_gamma   90.00
#
_symmetry.space_group_name_H-M   'P 1'
#
loop_
_entity.id
_entity.type
_entity.pdbx_description
1 polymer ?
#
loop_
_entity_poly.entity_id
_entity_poly.type
_entity_poly.pdbx_seq_one_letter_code
_entity_poly.pdbx_strand_id
1 'polypeptide(L)'
;AIQNLGAIDILCTDKTGTLTLDKIVLQKYINVEGKEDISILEYAFLNSYYSTGMKNLVDKAVITYGIEHKVKEQVEGYEKIDEIPFDYTRKKVSVVVKHDNHYRIITKGALEEVLKSCTKVKINGDHKSLTKEMIENINKNAQDLAKQGMQVIALASKREYRGKDIFNSDDEKDMTFIGFVAFLDPPKKEVKETI
;
A
#
# COMPACT_ATOMS: atom_id res chain seq x y z
N ALA A 1 5.17 -40.71 -4.32
CA ALA A 1 5.74 -39.49 -3.73
C ALA A 1 5.72 -39.55 -2.19
N ILE A 2 4.64 -40.03 -1.58
CA ILE A 2 4.51 -40.10 -0.09
C ILE A 2 5.49 -41.08 0.53
N GLN A 3 5.85 -42.17 -0.16
CA GLN A 3 6.74 -43.22 0.34
C GLN A 3 8.21 -42.75 0.56
N ASN A 4 8.61 -41.66 -0.11
CA ASN A 4 9.98 -41.14 -0.01
C ASN A 4 10.10 -39.94 0.97
N LEU A 5 9.01 -39.55 1.64
CA LEU A 5 9.05 -38.40 2.56
C LEU A 5 10.00 -38.61 3.74
N GLY A 6 10.19 -39.84 4.20
CA GLY A 6 11.13 -40.19 5.27
C GLY A 6 12.62 -40.17 4.90
N ALA A 7 12.95 -39.93 3.62
CA ALA A 7 14.33 -39.87 3.11
C ALA A 7 14.71 -38.46 2.61
N ILE A 8 13.88 -37.45 2.92
CA ILE A 8 14.11 -36.05 2.50
C ILE A 8 14.94 -35.35 3.57
N ASP A 9 16.11 -34.84 3.19
CA ASP A 9 16.97 -34.02 4.06
C ASP A 9 16.64 -32.52 3.93
N ILE A 10 16.06 -32.09 2.81
CA ILE A 10 15.71 -30.70 2.53
C ILE A 10 14.31 -30.60 1.95
N LEU A 11 13.43 -29.88 2.61
CA LEU A 11 12.08 -29.57 2.14
C LEU A 11 11.98 -28.12 1.72
N CYS A 12 11.73 -27.86 0.45
CA CYS A 12 11.39 -26.54 -0.05
C CYS A 12 9.86 -26.42 -0.17
N THR A 13 9.29 -25.44 0.52
CA THR A 13 7.84 -25.19 0.49
C THR A 13 7.56 -23.72 0.18
N ASP A 14 6.42 -23.46 -0.45
CA ASP A 14 5.92 -22.09 -0.61
C ASP A 14 5.45 -21.55 0.75
N LYS A 15 5.65 -20.25 0.98
CA LYS A 15 5.24 -19.60 2.23
C LYS A 15 3.74 -19.28 2.22
N THR A 16 3.30 -18.54 1.19
CA THR A 16 1.96 -17.95 1.16
C THR A 16 0.89 -18.99 0.81
N GLY A 17 -0.13 -19.11 1.66
CA GLY A 17 -1.20 -20.10 1.51
C GLY A 17 -0.83 -21.51 1.97
N THR A 18 0.47 -21.87 2.02
CA THR A 18 0.94 -23.17 2.50
C THR A 18 1.27 -23.10 3.99
N LEU A 19 2.23 -22.26 4.37
CA LEU A 19 2.63 -22.03 5.77
C LEU A 19 1.81 -20.95 6.46
N THR A 20 1.10 -20.12 5.69
CA THR A 20 0.29 -19.01 6.16
C THR A 20 -1.21 -19.24 5.90
N LEU A 21 -2.05 -18.44 6.55
CA LEU A 21 -3.51 -18.59 6.54
C LEU A 21 -4.18 -18.17 5.21
N ASP A 22 -3.43 -17.81 4.16
CA ASP A 22 -3.96 -17.22 2.93
C ASP A 22 -4.82 -15.97 3.20
N LYS A 23 -4.49 -15.27 4.28
CA LYS A 23 -5.17 -14.06 4.74
C LYS A 23 -4.14 -13.00 5.12
N ILE A 24 -4.08 -11.95 4.35
CA ILE A 24 -3.25 -10.77 4.66
C ILE A 24 -4.01 -9.87 5.63
N VAL A 25 -3.32 -9.39 6.67
CA VAL A 25 -3.88 -8.50 7.69
C VAL A 25 -3.10 -7.19 7.70
N LEU A 26 -3.81 -6.07 7.63
CA LEU A 26 -3.21 -4.74 7.81
C LEU A 26 -2.73 -4.60 9.26
N GLN A 27 -1.45 -4.28 9.45
CA GLN A 27 -0.82 -4.15 10.76
C GLN A 27 -0.45 -2.71 11.10
N LYS A 28 0.02 -1.96 10.10
CA LYS A 28 0.49 -0.59 10.32
C LYS A 28 0.12 0.30 9.13
N TYR A 29 -0.11 1.57 9.46
CA TYR A 29 -0.26 2.68 8.52
C TYR A 29 0.55 3.86 9.07
N ILE A 30 1.78 4.01 8.57
CA ILE A 30 2.78 4.89 9.15
C ILE A 30 3.29 5.93 8.16
N ASN A 31 3.55 7.12 8.68
CA ASN A 31 4.15 8.21 7.93
C ASN A 31 5.68 8.04 7.78
N VAL A 32 6.33 8.99 7.15
CA VAL A 32 7.78 8.97 6.91
C VAL A 32 8.61 9.00 8.18
N GLU A 33 8.04 9.44 9.30
CA GLU A 33 8.68 9.48 10.61
C GLU A 33 8.49 8.17 11.40
N GLY A 34 7.79 7.17 10.82
CA GLY A 34 7.50 5.90 11.47
C GLY A 34 6.34 5.94 12.46
N LYS A 35 5.56 7.03 12.49
CA LYS A 35 4.39 7.19 13.38
C LYS A 35 3.11 6.81 12.66
N GLU A 36 2.17 6.24 13.39
CA GLU A 36 0.82 6.00 12.87
C GLU A 36 0.14 7.32 12.47
N ASP A 37 -0.48 7.31 11.31
CA ASP A 37 -1.17 8.48 10.74
C ASP A 37 -2.43 8.00 10.00
N ILE A 38 -3.58 8.32 10.55
CA ILE A 38 -4.88 7.90 10.02
C ILE A 38 -5.09 8.35 8.56
N SER A 39 -4.52 9.50 8.17
CA SER A 39 -4.64 9.99 6.80
C SER A 39 -4.05 9.03 5.76
N ILE A 40 -3.07 8.21 6.15
CA ILE A 40 -2.48 7.18 5.29
C ILE A 40 -3.47 6.05 5.07
N LEU A 41 -4.16 5.64 6.13
CA LEU A 41 -5.21 4.63 6.04
C LEU A 41 -6.39 5.12 5.20
N GLU A 42 -6.80 6.39 5.34
CA GLU A 42 -7.84 7.00 4.52
C GLU A 42 -7.47 6.95 3.03
N TYR A 43 -6.26 7.35 2.67
CA TYR A 43 -5.80 7.29 1.28
C TYR A 43 -5.65 5.85 0.76
N ALA A 44 -5.15 4.94 1.58
CA ALA A 44 -5.09 3.52 1.23
C ALA A 44 -6.49 2.95 0.99
N PHE A 45 -7.44 3.31 1.85
CA PHE A 45 -8.84 2.91 1.73
C PHE A 45 -9.46 3.46 0.44
N LEU A 46 -9.35 4.76 0.17
CA LEU A 46 -9.86 5.38 -1.06
C LEU A 46 -9.30 4.69 -2.30
N ASN A 47 -7.98 4.47 -2.34
CA ASN A 47 -7.35 3.79 -3.46
C ASN A 47 -7.87 2.35 -3.61
N SER A 48 -7.93 1.58 -2.53
CA SER A 48 -8.39 0.19 -2.58
C SER A 48 -9.89 0.07 -2.87
N TYR A 49 -10.70 0.99 -2.35
CA TYR A 49 -12.15 0.99 -2.53
C TYR A 49 -12.55 1.33 -3.97
N TYR A 50 -11.93 2.36 -4.55
CA TYR A 50 -12.28 2.88 -5.87
C TYR A 50 -11.55 2.23 -7.05
N SER A 51 -10.41 1.53 -6.86
CA SER A 51 -9.82 0.76 -7.95
C SER A 51 -10.79 -0.30 -8.45
N THR A 52 -10.83 -0.51 -9.76
CA THR A 52 -11.70 -1.50 -10.41
C THR A 52 -11.00 -2.85 -10.58
N GLY A 53 -11.72 -3.85 -11.04
CA GLY A 53 -11.21 -5.19 -11.23
C GLY A 53 -11.30 -6.06 -9.97
N MET A 54 -10.61 -7.21 -10.02
CA MET A 54 -10.62 -8.16 -8.92
C MET A 54 -9.75 -7.66 -7.77
N LYS A 55 -10.36 -7.43 -6.61
CA LYS A 55 -9.63 -7.02 -5.40
C LYS A 55 -8.65 -8.10 -4.97
N ASN A 56 -7.38 -7.76 -4.92
CA ASN A 56 -6.36 -8.63 -4.36
C ASN A 56 -6.45 -8.70 -2.81
N LEU A 57 -5.61 -9.53 -2.19
CA LEU A 57 -5.64 -9.72 -0.73
C LEU A 57 -5.30 -8.43 0.04
N VAL A 58 -4.40 -7.60 -0.50
CA VAL A 58 -4.03 -6.30 0.08
C VAL A 58 -5.22 -5.35 0.07
N ASP A 59 -5.93 -5.24 -1.06
CA ASP A 59 -7.12 -4.40 -1.17
C ASP A 59 -8.22 -4.83 -0.19
N LYS A 60 -8.46 -6.13 -0.13
CA LYS A 60 -9.45 -6.70 0.81
C LYS A 60 -9.08 -6.39 2.25
N ALA A 61 -7.80 -6.53 2.64
CA ALA A 61 -7.32 -6.23 3.98
C ALA A 61 -7.53 -4.77 4.35
N VAL A 62 -7.18 -3.83 3.45
CA VAL A 62 -7.38 -2.39 3.67
C VAL A 62 -8.86 -2.04 3.80
N ILE A 63 -9.71 -2.57 2.91
CA ILE A 63 -11.15 -2.29 2.92
C ILE A 63 -11.79 -2.85 4.18
N THR A 64 -11.50 -4.09 4.57
CA THR A 64 -12.04 -4.71 5.78
C THR A 64 -11.64 -3.90 7.02
N TYR A 65 -10.35 -3.61 7.17
CA TYR A 65 -9.86 -2.82 8.29
C TYR A 65 -10.49 -1.42 8.33
N GLY A 66 -10.59 -0.76 7.18
CA GLY A 66 -11.19 0.57 7.10
C GLY A 66 -12.68 0.62 7.43
N ILE A 67 -13.44 -0.44 7.11
CA ILE A 67 -14.85 -0.55 7.51
C ILE A 67 -14.95 -0.79 9.02
N GLU A 68 -14.17 -1.70 9.58
CA GLU A 68 -14.16 -2.02 11.02
C GLU A 68 -13.78 -0.81 11.87
N HIS A 69 -12.91 0.07 11.36
CA HIS A 69 -12.43 1.27 12.07
C HIS A 69 -13.12 2.57 11.60
N LYS A 70 -14.26 2.47 10.91
CA LYS A 70 -15.10 3.61 10.47
C LYS A 70 -14.38 4.61 9.56
N VAL A 71 -13.33 4.19 8.86
CA VAL A 71 -12.62 5.03 7.89
C VAL A 71 -13.53 5.39 6.71
N LYS A 72 -14.42 4.48 6.33
CA LYS A 72 -15.39 4.72 5.26
C LYS A 72 -16.26 5.95 5.53
N GLU A 73 -16.64 6.18 6.78
CA GLU A 73 -17.43 7.33 7.20
C GLU A 73 -16.62 8.63 7.15
N GLN A 74 -15.31 8.54 7.44
CA GLN A 74 -14.40 9.71 7.41
C GLN A 74 -14.09 10.19 5.99
N VAL A 75 -14.17 9.27 5.01
CA VAL A 75 -13.96 9.60 3.59
C VAL A 75 -15.27 9.74 2.80
N GLU A 76 -16.37 9.89 3.50
CA GLU A 76 -17.65 10.20 2.89
C GLU A 76 -17.57 11.54 2.12
N GLY A 77 -18.21 11.60 0.93
CA GLY A 77 -18.13 12.79 0.06
C GLY A 77 -17.01 12.76 -0.97
N TYR A 78 -16.09 11.77 -0.91
CA TYR A 78 -15.18 11.54 -2.02
C TYR A 78 -15.90 10.80 -3.16
N GLU A 79 -15.74 11.29 -4.37
CA GLU A 79 -16.26 10.69 -5.60
C GLU A 79 -15.12 10.17 -6.47
N LYS A 80 -15.26 8.97 -7.04
CA LYS A 80 -14.32 8.49 -8.05
C LYS A 80 -14.51 9.26 -9.34
N ILE A 81 -13.43 9.77 -9.89
CA ILE A 81 -13.39 10.43 -11.20
C ILE A 81 -12.80 9.48 -12.24
N ASP A 82 -11.62 8.92 -11.96
CA ASP A 82 -10.90 8.07 -12.90
C ASP A 82 -9.96 7.11 -12.15
N GLU A 83 -9.32 6.22 -12.87
CA GLU A 83 -8.21 5.42 -12.35
C GLU A 83 -7.14 5.16 -13.41
N ILE A 84 -5.92 4.99 -12.96
CA ILE A 84 -4.82 4.50 -13.76
C ILE A 84 -4.57 3.06 -13.27
N PRO A 85 -5.01 2.04 -14.04
CA PRO A 85 -5.00 0.66 -13.60
C PRO A 85 -3.60 0.16 -13.26
N PHE A 86 -3.53 -0.92 -12.47
CA PHE A 86 -2.26 -1.57 -12.15
C PHE A 86 -1.57 -2.05 -13.42
N ASP A 87 -0.27 -1.78 -13.49
CA ASP A 87 0.61 -2.25 -14.54
C ASP A 87 1.85 -2.92 -13.94
N TYR A 88 2.23 -4.07 -14.46
CA TYR A 88 3.35 -4.87 -13.94
C TYR A 88 4.71 -4.19 -14.13
N THR A 89 4.85 -3.33 -15.13
CA THR A 89 6.09 -2.55 -15.36
C THR A 89 6.18 -1.41 -14.35
N ARG A 90 5.08 -0.70 -14.16
CA ARG A 90 4.99 0.42 -13.21
C ARG A 90 4.85 -0.02 -11.75
N LYS A 91 4.34 -1.23 -11.48
CA LYS A 91 4.10 -1.83 -10.15
C LYS A 91 3.33 -0.90 -9.20
N LYS A 92 2.40 -0.13 -9.74
CA LYS A 92 1.56 0.81 -8.99
C LYS A 92 0.20 0.97 -9.65
N VAL A 93 -0.77 1.41 -8.86
CA VAL A 93 -2.14 1.73 -9.26
C VAL A 93 -2.52 3.07 -8.68
N SER A 94 -3.21 3.88 -9.45
CA SER A 94 -3.70 5.19 -8.99
C SER A 94 -5.20 5.30 -9.16
N VAL A 95 -5.85 5.96 -8.21
CA VAL A 95 -7.22 6.41 -8.34
C VAL A 95 -7.25 7.93 -8.30
N VAL A 96 -8.17 8.49 -9.05
CA VAL A 96 -8.44 9.92 -9.02
C VAL A 96 -9.79 10.11 -8.35
N VAL A 97 -9.77 10.85 -7.27
CA VAL A 97 -10.97 11.18 -6.49
C VAL A 97 -11.19 12.68 -6.44
N LYS A 98 -12.43 13.06 -6.30
CA LYS A 98 -12.85 14.45 -6.08
C LYS A 98 -13.52 14.56 -4.72
N HIS A 99 -13.16 15.61 -3.99
CA HIS A 99 -13.84 16.02 -2.78
C HIS A 99 -13.97 17.55 -2.81
N ASP A 100 -15.17 18.06 -2.64
CA ASP A 100 -15.52 19.44 -2.93
C ASP A 100 -15.14 19.82 -4.38
N ASN A 101 -14.33 20.87 -4.55
CA ASN A 101 -13.83 21.29 -5.88
C ASN A 101 -12.37 20.89 -6.13
N HIS A 102 -11.85 19.89 -5.40
CA HIS A 102 -10.46 19.49 -5.50
C HIS A 102 -10.33 18.04 -5.97
N TYR A 103 -9.49 17.85 -6.96
CA TYR A 103 -9.11 16.53 -7.45
C TYR A 103 -7.84 16.06 -6.73
N ARG A 104 -7.78 14.76 -6.46
CA ARG A 104 -6.62 14.14 -5.83
C ARG A 104 -6.30 12.83 -6.53
N ILE A 105 -5.07 12.70 -6.98
CA ILE A 105 -4.50 11.43 -7.43
C ILE A 105 -3.91 10.76 -6.20
N ILE A 106 -4.28 9.51 -5.96
CA ILE A 106 -3.79 8.69 -4.88
C ILE A 106 -3.19 7.44 -5.49
N THR A 107 -1.87 7.27 -5.32
CA THR A 107 -1.10 6.17 -5.89
C THR A 107 -0.63 5.24 -4.77
N LYS A 108 -0.80 3.93 -4.97
CA LYS A 108 -0.17 2.91 -4.13
C LYS A 108 0.63 1.92 -4.99
N GLY A 109 1.72 1.38 -4.44
CA GLY A 109 2.55 0.43 -5.17
C GLY A 109 3.85 0.09 -4.47
N ALA A 110 4.74 -0.53 -5.25
CA ALA A 110 6.09 -0.84 -4.80
C ALA A 110 6.85 0.44 -4.45
N LEU A 111 7.58 0.42 -3.32
CA LEU A 111 8.24 1.60 -2.76
C LEU A 111 9.11 2.34 -3.78
N GLU A 112 9.96 1.61 -4.49
CA GLU A 112 10.88 2.21 -5.47
C GLU A 112 10.13 2.93 -6.59
N GLU A 113 9.05 2.35 -7.10
CA GLU A 113 8.27 2.91 -8.21
C GLU A 113 7.41 4.11 -7.77
N VAL A 114 6.92 4.08 -6.55
CA VAL A 114 6.19 5.22 -5.97
C VAL A 114 7.16 6.38 -5.71
N LEU A 115 8.35 6.12 -5.15
CA LEU A 115 9.36 7.15 -4.89
C LEU A 115 9.85 7.83 -6.19
N LYS A 116 10.00 7.10 -7.30
CA LYS A 116 10.34 7.68 -8.61
C LYS A 116 9.32 8.72 -9.10
N SER A 117 8.08 8.61 -8.65
CA SER A 117 7.00 9.55 -8.99
C SER A 117 6.96 10.77 -8.05
N CYS A 118 7.73 10.77 -6.96
CA CYS A 118 7.65 11.78 -5.92
C CYS A 118 8.79 12.80 -6.03
N THR A 119 8.43 14.08 -5.88
CA THR A 119 9.36 15.20 -5.70
C THR A 119 9.25 15.82 -4.31
N LYS A 120 8.21 15.44 -3.58
CA LYS A 120 7.89 15.97 -2.25
C LYS A 120 7.60 14.84 -1.27
N VAL A 121 7.65 15.19 0.01
CA VAL A 121 7.29 14.32 1.14
C VAL A 121 6.41 15.09 2.12
N LYS A 122 5.42 14.43 2.73
CA LYS A 122 4.57 15.01 3.78
C LYS A 122 5.20 14.72 5.15
N ILE A 123 5.54 15.79 5.90
CA ILE A 123 6.10 15.71 7.24
C ILE A 123 5.32 16.67 8.14
N ASN A 124 4.68 16.17 9.19
CA ASN A 124 3.87 16.95 10.13
C ASN A 124 2.80 17.83 9.44
N GLY A 125 2.21 17.33 8.35
CA GLY A 125 1.22 18.08 7.57
C GLY A 125 1.79 18.95 6.45
N ASP A 126 3.07 19.30 6.50
CA ASP A 126 3.76 20.14 5.52
C ASP A 126 4.31 19.32 4.34
N HIS A 127 4.30 19.93 3.15
CA HIS A 127 4.92 19.39 1.96
C HIS A 127 6.33 19.94 1.78
N LYS A 128 7.36 19.09 1.97
CA LYS A 128 8.77 19.44 1.81
C LYS A 128 9.35 18.78 0.58
N SER A 129 10.40 19.35 0.00
CA SER A 129 11.15 18.72 -1.09
C SER A 129 11.75 17.39 -0.62
N LEU A 130 11.62 16.36 -1.43
CA LEU A 130 12.15 15.03 -1.14
C LEU A 130 13.68 15.03 -1.38
N THR A 131 14.46 14.88 -0.31
CA THR A 131 15.92 14.83 -0.36
C THR A 131 16.44 13.40 -0.41
N LYS A 132 17.71 13.20 -0.80
CA LYS A 132 18.37 11.89 -0.80
C LYS A 132 18.37 11.26 0.61
N GLU A 133 18.69 12.06 1.62
CA GLU A 133 18.67 11.62 3.02
C GLU A 133 17.28 11.11 3.45
N MET A 134 16.22 11.82 3.04
CA MET A 134 14.84 11.38 3.31
C MET A 134 14.52 10.06 2.60
N ILE A 135 14.97 9.86 1.36
CA ILE A 135 14.80 8.60 0.64
C ILE A 135 15.52 7.45 1.35
N GLU A 136 16.72 7.68 1.86
CA GLU A 136 17.48 6.68 2.64
C GLU A 136 16.73 6.29 3.91
N ASN A 137 16.20 7.27 4.64
CA ASN A 137 15.39 7.04 5.85
C ASN A 137 14.09 6.28 5.54
N ILE A 138 13.41 6.65 4.45
CA ILE A 138 12.19 5.95 3.98
C ILE A 138 12.51 4.48 3.67
N ASN A 139 13.59 4.23 2.92
CA ASN A 139 14.03 2.87 2.58
C ASN A 139 14.39 2.07 3.84
N LYS A 140 15.08 2.68 4.80
CA LYS A 140 15.40 2.05 6.08
C LYS A 140 14.14 1.64 6.84
N ASN A 141 13.17 2.54 6.98
CA ASN A 141 11.89 2.24 7.64
C ASN A 141 11.16 1.07 6.96
N ALA A 142 11.13 1.04 5.63
CA ALA A 142 10.53 -0.06 4.90
C ALA A 142 11.28 -1.38 5.09
N GLN A 143 12.62 -1.36 5.09
CA GLN A 143 13.45 -2.54 5.36
C GLN A 143 13.25 -3.08 6.78
N ASP A 144 13.12 -2.20 7.77
CA ASP A 144 12.91 -2.60 9.16
C ASP A 144 11.52 -3.25 9.36
N LEU A 145 10.50 -2.81 8.61
CA LEU A 145 9.21 -3.48 8.55
C LEU A 145 9.32 -4.84 7.84
N ALA A 146 10.04 -4.90 6.73
CA ALA A 146 10.26 -6.15 5.99
C ALA A 146 11.01 -7.20 6.83
N LYS A 147 12.00 -6.80 7.63
CA LYS A 147 12.69 -7.69 8.60
C LYS A 147 11.74 -8.26 9.67
N GLN A 148 10.64 -7.57 9.97
CA GLN A 148 9.57 -8.05 10.85
C GLN A 148 8.59 -8.99 10.13
N GLY A 149 8.86 -9.36 8.88
CA GLY A 149 8.01 -10.24 8.07
C GLY A 149 6.83 -9.52 7.41
N MET A 150 6.79 -8.19 7.41
CA MET A 150 5.70 -7.42 6.84
C MET A 150 5.94 -7.13 5.35
N GLN A 151 4.88 -7.22 4.57
CA GLN A 151 4.84 -6.68 3.22
C GLN A 151 4.50 -5.19 3.29
N VAL A 152 5.32 -4.36 2.67
CA VAL A 152 5.15 -2.90 2.68
C VAL A 152 4.67 -2.40 1.33
N ILE A 153 3.62 -1.59 1.35
CA ILE A 153 3.08 -0.88 0.18
C ILE A 153 3.20 0.62 0.43
N ALA A 154 3.82 1.31 -0.50
CA ALA A 154 4.02 2.75 -0.44
C ALA A 154 2.79 3.51 -0.95
N LEU A 155 2.57 4.70 -0.40
CA LEU A 155 1.50 5.61 -0.78
C LEU A 155 2.05 6.99 -1.11
N ALA A 156 1.54 7.57 -2.19
CA ALA A 156 1.77 8.94 -2.58
C ALA A 156 0.46 9.61 -2.99
N SER A 157 0.40 10.92 -2.87
CA SER A 157 -0.74 11.69 -3.34
C SER A 157 -0.32 12.98 -4.02
N LYS A 158 -1.18 13.46 -4.92
CA LYS A 158 -1.03 14.74 -5.58
C LYS A 158 -2.37 15.43 -5.65
N ARG A 159 -2.42 16.71 -5.24
CA ARG A 159 -3.60 17.54 -5.38
C ARG A 159 -3.56 18.23 -6.74
N GLU A 160 -4.63 18.07 -7.50
CA GLU A 160 -4.84 18.78 -8.75
C GLU A 160 -5.91 19.85 -8.56
N TYR A 161 -5.65 21.04 -9.06
CA TYR A 161 -6.57 22.19 -8.92
C TYR A 161 -7.54 22.32 -10.11
N ARG A 162 -7.22 21.67 -11.23
CA ARG A 162 -8.07 21.67 -12.42
C ARG A 162 -8.44 20.23 -12.75
N GLY A 163 -9.74 19.98 -12.74
CA GLY A 163 -10.27 18.70 -13.15
C GLY A 163 -10.06 18.48 -14.66
N LYS A 164 -9.73 17.28 -15.01
CA LYS A 164 -9.84 16.74 -16.36
C LYS A 164 -10.56 15.40 -16.23
N ASP A 165 -11.17 14.96 -17.30
CA ASP A 165 -12.01 13.76 -17.26
C ASP A 165 -11.19 12.47 -17.43
N ILE A 166 -9.99 12.55 -18.01
CA ILE A 166 -9.14 11.40 -18.32
C ILE A 166 -7.74 11.62 -17.76
N PHE A 167 -7.28 10.65 -16.99
CA PHE A 167 -5.94 10.61 -16.41
C PHE A 167 -5.14 9.41 -16.95
N ASN A 168 -3.83 9.57 -17.01
CA ASN A 168 -2.93 8.51 -17.49
C ASN A 168 -1.62 8.49 -16.68
N SER A 169 -0.69 7.61 -17.04
CA SER A 169 0.58 7.43 -16.33
C SER A 169 1.44 8.70 -16.26
N ASP A 170 1.29 9.64 -17.21
CA ASP A 170 2.04 10.90 -17.19
C ASP A 170 1.59 11.83 -16.07
N ASP A 171 0.41 11.62 -15.50
CA ASP A 171 -0.10 12.36 -14.36
C ASP A 171 0.50 11.91 -13.03
N GLU A 172 1.05 10.70 -13.00
CA GLU A 172 1.75 10.11 -11.84
C GLU A 172 3.16 10.68 -11.63
N LYS A 173 3.31 11.99 -11.73
CA LYS A 173 4.57 12.71 -11.52
C LYS A 173 4.38 13.89 -10.56
N ASP A 174 5.49 14.35 -9.98
CA ASP A 174 5.52 15.45 -9.01
C ASP A 174 4.62 15.18 -7.79
N MET A 175 4.55 13.92 -7.39
CA MET A 175 3.74 13.49 -6.27
C MET A 175 4.40 13.79 -4.93
N THR A 176 3.60 13.76 -3.87
CA THR A 176 4.05 13.83 -2.50
C THR A 176 4.01 12.42 -1.89
N PHE A 177 5.14 11.92 -1.46
CA PHE A 177 5.21 10.69 -0.67
C PHE A 177 4.55 10.93 0.69
N ILE A 178 3.62 10.06 1.10
CA ILE A 178 2.86 10.25 2.34
C ILE A 178 3.17 9.20 3.41
N GLY A 179 3.54 7.99 3.04
CA GLY A 179 3.85 6.94 4.00
C GLY A 179 3.66 5.52 3.45
N PHE A 180 3.42 4.59 4.38
CA PHE A 180 3.30 3.17 4.12
C PHE A 180 2.06 2.57 4.75
N VAL A 181 1.54 1.53 4.12
CA VAL A 181 0.73 0.51 4.77
C VAL A 181 1.53 -0.78 4.81
N ALA A 182 1.53 -1.46 5.95
CA ALA A 182 2.28 -2.68 6.15
C ALA A 182 1.34 -3.82 6.57
N PHE A 183 1.54 -4.98 5.97
CA PHE A 183 0.69 -6.14 6.08
C PHE A 183 1.48 -7.33 6.61
N LEU A 184 0.84 -8.14 7.42
CA LEU A 184 1.36 -9.42 7.86
C LEU A 184 0.56 -10.54 7.21
N ASP A 185 1.28 -11.56 6.79
CA ASP A 185 0.73 -12.84 6.35
C ASP A 185 0.88 -13.83 7.54
N PRO A 186 -0.17 -14.00 8.38
CA PRO A 186 -0.03 -14.74 9.63
C PRO A 186 0.20 -16.24 9.36
N PRO A 187 1.15 -16.88 10.05
CA PRO A 187 1.39 -18.31 9.93
C PRO A 187 0.18 -19.11 10.45
N LYS A 188 -0.04 -20.28 9.87
CA LYS A 188 -0.98 -21.27 10.41
C LYS A 188 -0.48 -21.74 11.78
N LYS A 189 -1.41 -21.98 12.70
CA LYS A 189 -1.06 -22.41 14.08
C LYS A 189 -0.28 -23.72 14.10
N GLU A 190 -0.65 -24.62 13.20
CA GLU A 190 -0.07 -25.97 13.10
C GLU A 190 1.37 -25.98 12.56
N VAL A 191 1.78 -24.94 11.84
CA VAL A 191 3.12 -24.86 11.24
C VAL A 191 4.23 -24.91 12.30
N LYS A 192 4.00 -24.26 13.45
CA LYS A 192 4.99 -24.23 14.54
C LYS A 192 5.21 -25.60 15.19
N GLU A 193 4.22 -26.47 15.12
CA GLU A 193 4.27 -27.84 15.69
C GLU A 193 4.77 -28.86 14.67
N THR A 194 4.75 -28.51 13.38
CA THR A 194 5.09 -29.43 12.27
C THR A 194 6.53 -29.22 11.80
N ILE A 195 7.15 -28.06 12.05
CA ILE A 195 8.54 -27.73 11.74
C ILE A 195 9.38 -27.77 13.02
#